data_2d41a5fdadd0ee102b3843720afac587
#
_entry.id   2d41a5fdadd0ee102b3843720afac587
#
_cell.length_a   1.000
_cell.length_b   1.000
_cell.length_c   1.000
_cell.angle_alpha   90.00
_cell.angle_beta   90.00
_cell.angle_gamma   90.00
#
_symmetry.space_group_name_H-M   'P 1'
#
loop_
_entity.id
_entity.type
_entity.pdbx_description
1 polymer ?
#
loop_
_entity_poly.entity_id
_entity_poly.type
_entity_poly.pdbx_seq_one_letter_code
_entity_poly.pdbx_strand_id
1 'polypeptide(L)'
;MQENLKSFLSVRLISSLLTYWLLFILLTNFFISIINKFGPKTMLELLTGKYYHPRSEELVFLFLDLKDSTRIAEKLGSNAYSRFIKECVHELTPVIIKRKARIYQYVGDEVVLYWSVKEGFQNYNCMHLFFEFSHILANRKASFINKYGEEPSYKAGMDAGLVTLTEIGDVKREIAFHGDVLNTAARLEAKCNEFDERLIVSEHIHDQIVNKEHFLFKLLSDLPLRGKVKNLKFYSVSQA
;
A
#
# COMPACT_ATOMS: atom_id res chain seq x y z
N MET A 1 55.94 -14.28 -34.45
CA MET A 1 55.01 -15.35 -34.00
C MET A 1 54.52 -15.14 -32.56
N GLN A 2 55.38 -14.77 -31.59
CA GLN A 2 55.04 -14.53 -30.21
C GLN A 2 54.16 -13.27 -29.99
N GLU A 3 54.30 -12.19 -30.75
CA GLU A 3 53.49 -10.96 -30.65
C GLU A 3 52.05 -11.19 -31.11
N ASN A 4 51.83 -11.96 -32.18
CA ASN A 4 50.51 -12.31 -32.67
C ASN A 4 49.72 -13.19 -31.66
N LEU A 5 50.44 -14.06 -30.93
CA LEU A 5 49.82 -14.91 -29.90
C LEU A 5 49.43 -14.08 -28.67
N LYS A 6 50.25 -13.12 -28.24
CA LYS A 6 49.95 -12.19 -27.14
C LYS A 6 48.73 -11.28 -27.47
N SER A 7 48.70 -10.76 -28.69
CA SER A 7 47.60 -9.94 -29.18
C SER A 7 46.30 -10.74 -29.25
N PHE A 8 46.30 -11.97 -29.72
CA PHE A 8 45.15 -12.86 -29.77
C PHE A 8 44.62 -13.26 -28.38
N LEU A 9 45.54 -13.51 -27.43
CA LEU A 9 45.17 -13.80 -26.03
C LEU A 9 44.57 -12.57 -25.33
N SER A 10 45.14 -11.36 -25.59
CA SER A 10 44.61 -10.14 -24.99
C SER A 10 43.20 -9.78 -25.52
N VAL A 11 42.96 -9.95 -26.82
CA VAL A 11 41.60 -9.75 -27.41
C VAL A 11 40.59 -10.73 -26.84
N ARG A 12 40.95 -11.99 -26.69
CA ARG A 12 40.07 -12.99 -26.06
C ARG A 12 39.77 -12.67 -24.60
N LEU A 13 40.74 -12.27 -23.82
CA LEU A 13 40.58 -11.88 -22.43
C LEU A 13 39.68 -10.65 -22.32
N ILE A 14 39.90 -9.63 -23.15
CA ILE A 14 39.07 -8.43 -23.17
C ILE A 14 37.63 -8.77 -23.57
N SER A 15 37.43 -9.58 -24.62
CA SER A 15 36.09 -9.99 -25.04
C SER A 15 35.35 -10.81 -23.98
N SER A 16 36.06 -11.73 -23.30
CA SER A 16 35.44 -12.52 -22.21
C SER A 16 35.06 -11.65 -21.00
N LEU A 17 35.93 -10.68 -20.65
CA LEU A 17 35.60 -9.69 -19.59
C LEU A 17 34.41 -8.84 -19.96
N LEU A 18 34.35 -8.31 -21.20
CA LEU A 18 33.20 -7.53 -21.67
C LEU A 18 31.91 -8.35 -21.66
N THR A 19 31.97 -9.61 -22.11
CA THR A 19 30.82 -10.52 -22.08
C THR A 19 30.34 -10.79 -20.63
N TYR A 20 31.29 -11.03 -19.72
CA TYR A 20 30.99 -11.21 -18.29
C TYR A 20 30.30 -9.99 -17.69
N TRP A 21 30.87 -8.78 -17.92
CA TRP A 21 30.27 -7.55 -17.41
C TRP A 21 28.89 -7.27 -18.02
N LEU A 22 28.70 -7.56 -19.32
CA LEU A 22 27.41 -7.41 -19.97
C LEU A 22 26.35 -8.31 -19.33
N LEU A 23 26.70 -9.59 -19.13
CA LEU A 23 25.81 -10.56 -18.46
C LEU A 23 25.51 -10.13 -17.02
N PHE A 24 26.52 -9.65 -16.29
CA PHE A 24 26.33 -9.17 -14.92
C PHE A 24 25.39 -7.97 -14.87
N ILE A 25 25.55 -7.00 -15.77
CA ILE A 25 24.66 -5.83 -15.86
C ILE A 25 23.22 -6.29 -16.20
N LEU A 26 23.05 -7.18 -17.17
CA LEU A 26 21.74 -7.70 -17.55
C LEU A 26 21.03 -8.41 -16.38
N LEU A 27 21.75 -9.28 -15.68
CA LEU A 27 21.23 -9.99 -14.50
C LEU A 27 20.85 -9.01 -13.38
N THR A 28 21.72 -8.04 -13.09
CA THR A 28 21.46 -7.04 -12.06
C THR A 28 20.22 -6.21 -12.38
N ASN A 29 20.09 -5.73 -13.62
CA ASN A 29 18.91 -4.98 -14.06
C ASN A 29 17.64 -5.85 -14.02
N PHE A 30 17.74 -7.13 -14.38
CA PHE A 30 16.62 -8.08 -14.27
C PHE A 30 16.16 -8.24 -12.82
N PHE A 31 17.07 -8.47 -11.87
CA PHE A 31 16.73 -8.57 -10.45
C PHE A 31 16.15 -7.27 -9.89
N ILE A 32 16.73 -6.11 -10.24
CA ILE A 32 16.19 -4.81 -9.83
C ILE A 32 14.75 -4.64 -10.36
N SER A 33 14.49 -5.01 -11.61
CA SER A 33 13.15 -4.91 -12.21
C SER A 33 12.13 -5.80 -11.48
N ILE A 34 12.52 -7.01 -11.10
CA ILE A 34 11.68 -7.92 -10.31
C ILE A 34 11.42 -7.34 -8.91
N ILE A 35 12.46 -6.89 -8.23
CA ILE A 35 12.33 -6.28 -6.89
C ILE A 35 11.40 -5.06 -6.94
N ASN A 36 11.53 -4.20 -7.95
CA ASN A 36 10.66 -3.05 -8.11
C ASN A 36 9.20 -3.42 -8.42
N LYS A 37 8.97 -4.58 -9.05
CA LYS A 37 7.61 -5.04 -9.40
C LYS A 37 6.87 -5.69 -8.22
N PHE A 38 7.57 -6.46 -7.40
CA PHE A 38 6.97 -7.25 -6.31
C PHE A 38 7.25 -6.65 -4.92
N GLY A 39 8.21 -5.72 -4.81
CA GLY A 39 8.74 -5.26 -3.53
C GLY A 39 9.77 -6.24 -2.95
N PRO A 40 10.81 -5.74 -2.25
CA PRO A 40 11.92 -6.56 -1.79
C PRO A 40 11.49 -7.63 -0.77
N LYS A 41 10.57 -7.29 0.12
CA LYS A 41 10.11 -8.20 1.19
C LYS A 41 9.19 -9.29 0.65
N THR A 42 8.24 -8.94 -0.19
CA THR A 42 7.33 -9.90 -0.84
C THR A 42 8.10 -10.88 -1.71
N MET A 43 9.09 -10.40 -2.46
CA MET A 43 9.96 -11.26 -3.25
C MET A 43 10.72 -12.26 -2.39
N LEU A 44 11.29 -11.82 -1.27
CA LEU A 44 12.00 -12.72 -0.35
C LEU A 44 11.05 -13.74 0.28
N GLU A 45 9.85 -13.31 0.67
CA GLU A 45 8.82 -14.19 1.25
C GLU A 45 8.35 -15.26 0.26
N LEU A 46 8.19 -14.93 -1.03
CA LEU A 46 7.88 -15.89 -2.10
C LEU A 46 9.05 -16.85 -2.37
N LEU A 47 10.28 -16.33 -2.48
CA LEU A 47 11.48 -17.16 -2.74
C LEU A 47 11.78 -18.14 -1.60
N THR A 48 11.50 -17.74 -0.36
CA THR A 48 11.70 -18.60 0.81
C THR A 48 10.53 -19.56 1.07
N GLY A 49 9.43 -19.44 0.30
CA GLY A 49 8.22 -20.25 0.52
C GLY A 49 7.57 -20.00 1.88
N LYS A 50 7.74 -18.80 2.45
CA LYS A 50 7.25 -18.48 3.81
C LYS A 50 5.75 -18.79 3.98
N TYR A 51 4.96 -18.56 2.93
CA TYR A 51 3.50 -18.74 2.93
C TYR A 51 3.03 -19.92 2.07
N TYR A 52 3.93 -20.86 1.75
CA TYR A 52 3.56 -22.11 1.09
C TYR A 52 2.52 -22.90 1.90
N HIS A 53 2.66 -22.88 3.23
CA HIS A 53 1.63 -23.33 4.16
C HIS A 53 0.94 -22.13 4.79
N PRO A 54 -0.40 -22.19 5.01
CA PRO A 54 -1.14 -21.10 5.64
C PRO A 54 -0.53 -20.70 6.98
N ARG A 55 -0.34 -19.38 7.19
CA ARG A 55 0.15 -18.79 8.45
C ARG A 55 -0.75 -17.67 8.88
N SER A 56 -1.07 -17.64 10.17
CA SER A 56 -1.85 -16.55 10.75
C SER A 56 -0.91 -15.51 11.39
N GLU A 57 -1.11 -14.27 11.00
CA GLU A 57 -0.37 -13.11 11.52
C GLU A 57 -1.38 -12.02 11.98
N GLU A 58 -1.03 -11.28 13.02
CA GLU A 58 -1.82 -10.11 13.43
C GLU A 58 -1.39 -8.89 12.60
N LEU A 59 -2.33 -8.35 11.82
CA LEU A 59 -2.08 -7.29 10.86
C LEU A 59 -3.05 -6.12 11.06
N VAL A 60 -2.61 -4.93 10.71
CA VAL A 60 -3.43 -3.72 10.55
C VAL A 60 -3.64 -3.51 9.06
N PHE A 61 -4.90 -3.30 8.64
CA PHE A 61 -5.25 -2.94 7.26
C PHE A 61 -5.83 -1.53 7.18
N LEU A 62 -5.42 -0.81 6.16
CA LEU A 62 -5.94 0.50 5.77
C LEU A 62 -6.41 0.41 4.32
N PHE A 63 -7.71 0.58 4.10
CA PHE A 63 -8.32 0.80 2.80
C PHE A 63 -8.41 2.29 2.57
N LEU A 64 -7.74 2.78 1.55
CA LEU A 64 -7.60 4.19 1.21
C LEU A 64 -8.19 4.42 -0.17
N ASP A 65 -9.28 5.17 -0.27
CA ASP A 65 -10.06 5.37 -1.48
C ASP A 65 -10.25 6.85 -1.82
N LEU A 66 -10.30 7.18 -3.12
CA LEU A 66 -10.49 8.55 -3.59
C LEU A 66 -11.96 8.98 -3.44
N LYS A 67 -12.20 10.08 -2.72
CA LYS A 67 -13.54 10.65 -2.60
C LYS A 67 -14.01 11.17 -3.98
N ASP A 68 -15.26 10.90 -4.33
CA ASP A 68 -15.90 11.32 -5.59
C ASP A 68 -15.21 10.82 -6.86
N SER A 69 -14.55 9.67 -6.80
CA SER A 69 -13.75 9.10 -7.90
C SER A 69 -14.53 8.96 -9.21
N THR A 70 -15.78 8.51 -9.16
CA THR A 70 -16.65 8.37 -10.34
C THR A 70 -16.89 9.73 -11.02
N ARG A 71 -17.25 10.76 -10.27
CA ARG A 71 -17.45 12.12 -10.78
C ARG A 71 -16.17 12.68 -11.39
N ILE A 72 -15.02 12.48 -10.74
CA ILE A 72 -13.72 12.93 -11.24
C ILE A 72 -13.37 12.18 -12.53
N ALA A 73 -13.60 10.87 -12.58
CA ALA A 73 -13.34 10.05 -13.78
C ALA A 73 -14.20 10.48 -14.98
N GLU A 74 -15.49 10.72 -14.77
CA GLU A 74 -16.40 11.23 -15.80
C GLU A 74 -15.95 12.59 -16.34
N LYS A 75 -15.56 13.51 -15.45
CA LYS A 75 -15.10 14.85 -15.83
C LYS A 75 -13.77 14.85 -16.59
N LEU A 76 -12.81 14.04 -16.16
CA LEU A 76 -11.46 14.02 -16.74
C LEU A 76 -11.34 13.13 -17.98
N GLY A 77 -12.18 12.11 -18.10
CA GLY A 77 -12.01 11.02 -19.04
C GLY A 77 -10.86 10.08 -18.64
N SER A 78 -10.86 8.86 -19.18
CA SER A 78 -10.03 7.73 -18.73
C SER A 78 -8.51 8.03 -18.67
N ASN A 79 -7.99 8.69 -19.71
CA ASN A 79 -6.55 8.97 -19.80
C ASN A 79 -6.06 10.02 -18.79
N ALA A 80 -6.82 11.10 -18.58
CA ALA A 80 -6.45 12.14 -17.63
C ALA A 80 -6.69 11.66 -16.19
N TYR A 81 -7.76 10.91 -15.95
CA TYR A 81 -8.02 10.26 -14.68
C TYR A 81 -6.90 9.28 -14.27
N SER A 82 -6.44 8.43 -15.18
CA SER A 82 -5.32 7.52 -14.92
C SER A 82 -4.03 8.27 -14.54
N ARG A 83 -3.73 9.41 -15.18
CA ARG A 83 -2.59 10.26 -14.80
C ARG A 83 -2.79 10.93 -13.44
N PHE A 84 -4.01 11.37 -13.14
CA PHE A 84 -4.39 11.95 -11.86
C PHE A 84 -4.16 10.95 -10.71
N ILE A 85 -4.68 9.70 -10.83
CA ILE A 85 -4.47 8.64 -9.84
C ILE A 85 -2.97 8.31 -9.69
N LYS A 86 -2.24 8.18 -10.80
CA LYS A 86 -0.80 7.92 -10.76
C LYS A 86 -0.04 9.02 -9.99
N GLU A 87 -0.42 10.27 -10.13
CA GLU A 87 0.19 11.40 -9.40
C GLU A 87 -0.17 11.34 -7.91
N CYS A 88 -1.43 11.02 -7.55
CA CYS A 88 -1.83 10.82 -6.16
C CYS A 88 -1.03 9.69 -5.50
N VAL A 89 -0.88 8.54 -6.16
CA VAL A 89 -0.10 7.39 -5.66
C VAL A 89 1.39 7.74 -5.55
N HIS A 90 1.91 8.57 -6.45
CA HIS A 90 3.29 9.08 -6.36
C HIS A 90 3.51 9.89 -5.07
N GLU A 91 2.58 10.78 -4.73
CA GLU A 91 2.63 11.55 -3.47
C GLU A 91 2.47 10.66 -2.21
N LEU A 92 1.78 9.52 -2.31
CA LEU A 92 1.64 8.56 -1.22
C LEU A 92 2.93 7.76 -0.96
N THR A 93 3.72 7.49 -1.99
CA THR A 93 4.89 6.60 -1.92
C THR A 93 5.90 6.98 -0.81
N PRO A 94 6.34 8.25 -0.65
CA PRO A 94 7.28 8.62 0.43
C PRO A 94 6.68 8.41 1.82
N VAL A 95 5.36 8.56 1.97
CA VAL A 95 4.66 8.32 3.25
C VAL A 95 4.61 6.82 3.57
N ILE A 96 4.33 5.97 2.58
CA ILE A 96 4.39 4.51 2.71
C ILE A 96 5.74 4.07 3.26
N ILE A 97 6.83 4.56 2.66
CA ILE A 97 8.21 4.22 3.06
C ILE A 97 8.49 4.72 4.48
N LYS A 98 8.19 5.99 4.76
CA LYS A 98 8.42 6.63 6.06
C LYS A 98 7.66 5.92 7.18
N ARG A 99 6.40 5.54 6.91
CA ARG A 99 5.50 4.90 7.89
C ARG A 99 5.56 3.37 7.86
N LYS A 100 6.52 2.79 7.12
CA LYS A 100 6.78 1.35 7.04
C LYS A 100 5.55 0.53 6.60
N ALA A 101 4.63 1.14 5.86
CA ALA A 101 3.49 0.45 5.29
C ALA A 101 3.94 -0.51 4.19
N ARG A 102 3.16 -1.57 3.98
CA ARG A 102 3.28 -2.46 2.85
C ARG A 102 2.04 -2.33 1.98
N ILE A 103 2.24 -2.40 0.69
CA ILE A 103 1.14 -2.36 -0.26
C ILE A 103 0.65 -3.80 -0.44
N TYR A 104 -0.64 -4.03 -0.19
CA TYR A 104 -1.30 -5.27 -0.53
C TYR A 104 -1.69 -5.26 -2.00
N GLN A 105 -2.46 -4.27 -2.42
CA GLN A 105 -2.89 -4.13 -3.82
C GLN A 105 -3.33 -2.70 -4.15
N TYR A 106 -3.38 -2.42 -5.45
CA TYR A 106 -4.04 -1.26 -6.03
C TYR A 106 -5.27 -1.74 -6.80
N VAL A 107 -6.45 -1.19 -6.50
CA VAL A 107 -7.72 -1.53 -7.16
C VAL A 107 -8.35 -0.26 -7.70
N GLY A 108 -8.07 0.09 -8.96
CA GLY A 108 -8.51 1.36 -9.53
C GLY A 108 -7.85 2.55 -8.84
N ASP A 109 -8.61 3.30 -8.07
CA ASP A 109 -8.20 4.44 -7.26
C ASP A 109 -8.00 4.09 -5.78
N GLU A 110 -8.39 2.87 -5.38
CA GLU A 110 -8.17 2.35 -4.03
C GLU A 110 -6.75 1.82 -3.84
N VAL A 111 -6.17 2.13 -2.70
CA VAL A 111 -4.88 1.59 -2.25
C VAL A 111 -5.08 0.84 -0.94
N VAL A 112 -4.81 -0.46 -0.94
CA VAL A 112 -4.88 -1.27 0.27
C VAL A 112 -3.48 -1.43 0.86
N LEU A 113 -3.31 -0.92 2.06
CA LEU A 113 -2.07 -0.95 2.81
C LEU A 113 -2.18 -1.83 4.05
N TYR A 114 -1.06 -2.38 4.49
CA TYR A 114 -1.03 -3.16 5.72
C TYR A 114 0.29 -3.06 6.46
N TRP A 115 0.27 -3.41 7.74
CA TRP A 115 1.41 -3.53 8.65
C TRP A 115 1.26 -4.78 9.51
N SER A 116 2.37 -5.28 10.06
CA SER A 116 2.27 -6.05 11.31
C SER A 116 1.74 -5.14 12.42
N VAL A 117 0.99 -5.69 13.38
CA VAL A 117 0.46 -4.91 14.52
C VAL A 117 1.57 -4.11 15.20
N LYS A 118 2.76 -4.73 15.39
CA LYS A 118 3.93 -4.05 15.98
C LYS A 118 4.37 -2.81 15.17
N GLU A 119 4.50 -2.93 13.84
CA GLU A 119 4.95 -1.83 12.98
C GLU A 119 3.86 -0.75 12.82
N GLY A 120 2.58 -1.16 12.74
CA GLY A 120 1.45 -0.27 12.57
C GLY A 120 1.21 0.64 13.77
N PHE A 121 1.25 0.09 14.98
CA PHE A 121 1.05 0.88 16.21
C PHE A 121 2.33 1.55 16.72
N GLN A 122 3.52 1.12 16.28
CA GLN A 122 4.76 1.82 16.60
C GLN A 122 4.70 3.27 16.11
N ASN A 123 4.81 4.23 17.03
CA ASN A 123 4.69 5.66 16.73
C ASN A 123 3.42 5.99 15.91
N TYR A 124 2.35 5.22 16.11
CA TYR A 124 1.07 5.38 15.42
C TYR A 124 1.19 5.46 13.89
N ASN A 125 2.09 4.68 13.31
CA ASN A 125 2.40 4.71 11.88
C ASN A 125 1.16 4.57 11.00
N CYS A 126 0.23 3.67 11.34
CA CYS A 126 -1.00 3.44 10.59
C CYS A 126 -1.90 4.70 10.55
N MET A 127 -2.00 5.44 11.66
CA MET A 127 -2.79 6.66 11.76
C MET A 127 -2.11 7.84 11.06
N HIS A 128 -0.82 8.04 11.36
CA HIS A 128 -0.05 9.14 10.78
C HIS A 128 0.07 9.04 9.26
N LEU A 129 0.05 7.83 8.68
CA LEU A 129 0.09 7.68 7.23
C LEU A 129 -1.07 8.44 6.56
N PHE A 130 -2.30 8.24 7.03
CA PHE A 130 -3.47 8.90 6.47
C PHE A 130 -3.39 10.42 6.57
N PHE A 131 -3.03 10.94 7.75
CA PHE A 131 -2.98 12.39 7.97
C PHE A 131 -1.83 13.06 7.22
N GLU A 132 -0.64 12.46 7.19
CA GLU A 132 0.49 12.98 6.41
C GLU A 132 0.18 13.00 4.91
N PHE A 133 -0.39 11.93 4.39
CA PHE A 133 -0.80 11.89 2.99
C PHE A 133 -1.85 12.96 2.68
N SER A 134 -2.85 13.11 3.54
CA SER A 134 -3.86 14.15 3.41
C SER A 134 -3.25 15.55 3.42
N HIS A 135 -2.25 15.79 4.27
CA HIS A 135 -1.54 17.08 4.32
C HIS A 135 -0.71 17.34 3.05
N ILE A 136 -0.03 16.31 2.52
CA ILE A 136 0.71 16.44 1.26
C ILE A 136 -0.23 16.81 0.12
N LEU A 137 -1.38 16.15 0.00
CA LEU A 137 -2.37 16.46 -1.03
C LEU A 137 -2.90 17.88 -0.89
N ALA A 138 -3.20 18.34 0.33
CA ALA A 138 -3.64 19.70 0.61
C ALA A 138 -2.58 20.74 0.16
N ASN A 139 -1.30 20.49 0.44
CA ASN A 139 -0.20 21.35 -0.01
C ASN A 139 -0.01 21.35 -1.54
N ARG A 140 -0.41 20.27 -2.22
CA ARG A 140 -0.36 20.11 -3.68
C ARG A 140 -1.66 20.56 -4.38
N LYS A 141 -2.68 20.99 -3.65
CA LYS A 141 -3.99 21.40 -4.17
C LYS A 141 -3.92 22.30 -5.39
N ALA A 142 -3.15 23.39 -5.32
CA ALA A 142 -3.02 24.34 -6.43
C ALA A 142 -2.46 23.68 -7.70
N SER A 143 -1.48 22.78 -7.56
CA SER A 143 -0.91 22.02 -8.68
C SER A 143 -1.93 21.10 -9.34
N PHE A 144 -2.72 20.34 -8.55
CA PHE A 144 -3.75 19.47 -9.04
C PHE A 144 -4.90 20.25 -9.73
N ILE A 145 -5.34 21.34 -9.13
CA ILE A 145 -6.38 22.22 -9.72
C ILE A 145 -5.90 22.78 -11.06
N ASN A 146 -4.66 23.31 -11.13
CA ASN A 146 -4.12 23.87 -12.37
C ASN A 146 -3.98 22.82 -13.48
N LYS A 147 -3.64 21.59 -13.13
CA LYS A 147 -3.37 20.53 -14.11
C LYS A 147 -4.61 19.73 -14.53
N TYR A 148 -5.51 19.50 -13.58
CA TYR A 148 -6.65 18.60 -13.76
C TYR A 148 -8.02 19.28 -13.53
N GLY A 149 -8.06 20.47 -12.92
CA GLY A 149 -9.30 21.13 -12.53
C GLY A 149 -10.01 20.43 -11.36
N GLU A 150 -9.29 19.55 -10.62
CA GLU A 150 -9.82 18.77 -9.49
C GLU A 150 -8.83 18.73 -8.33
N GLU A 151 -9.36 18.68 -7.11
CA GLU A 151 -8.61 18.51 -5.87
C GLU A 151 -8.71 17.05 -5.40
N PRO A 152 -7.59 16.33 -5.20
CA PRO A 152 -7.65 14.98 -4.65
C PRO A 152 -7.97 14.99 -3.17
N SER A 153 -8.94 14.21 -2.76
CA SER A 153 -9.28 13.97 -1.35
C SER A 153 -9.51 12.49 -1.13
N TYR A 154 -8.86 11.92 -0.12
CA TYR A 154 -9.00 10.50 0.20
C TYR A 154 -9.76 10.29 1.50
N LYS A 155 -10.48 9.19 1.55
CA LYS A 155 -11.14 8.64 2.73
C LYS A 155 -10.55 7.27 3.04
N ALA A 156 -10.66 6.81 4.27
CA ALA A 156 -10.08 5.53 4.66
C ALA A 156 -10.86 4.82 5.75
N GLY A 157 -10.82 3.48 5.68
CA GLY A 157 -11.28 2.57 6.73
C GLY A 157 -10.12 1.73 7.27
N MET A 158 -10.07 1.53 8.58
CA MET A 158 -8.98 0.80 9.21
C MET A 158 -9.50 -0.22 10.23
N ASP A 159 -8.94 -1.43 10.16
CA ASP A 159 -9.15 -2.47 11.17
C ASP A 159 -7.87 -3.26 11.42
N ALA A 160 -7.81 -3.98 12.54
CA ALA A 160 -6.69 -4.83 12.90
C ALA A 160 -7.17 -6.17 13.46
N GLY A 161 -6.38 -7.20 13.29
CA GLY A 161 -6.65 -8.52 13.86
C GLY A 161 -5.93 -9.64 13.15
N LEU A 162 -6.38 -10.87 13.43
CA LEU A 162 -5.78 -12.08 12.90
C LEU A 162 -6.17 -12.30 11.43
N VAL A 163 -5.16 -12.49 10.58
CA VAL A 163 -5.28 -12.72 9.14
C VAL A 163 -4.43 -13.93 8.76
N THR A 164 -5.01 -14.83 7.98
CA THR A 164 -4.28 -15.99 7.45
C THR A 164 -3.72 -15.66 6.07
N LEU A 165 -2.40 -15.80 5.93
CA LEU A 165 -1.68 -15.61 4.67
C LEU A 165 -1.35 -16.97 4.08
N THR A 166 -1.62 -17.15 2.80
CA THR A 166 -1.27 -18.36 2.07
C THR A 166 -0.95 -18.03 0.62
N GLU A 167 -0.02 -18.78 0.04
CA GLU A 167 0.27 -18.70 -1.39
C GLU A 167 -0.84 -19.42 -2.16
N ILE A 168 -1.42 -18.77 -3.17
CA ILE A 168 -2.46 -19.32 -4.03
C ILE A 168 -2.12 -19.13 -5.50
N GLY A 169 -2.68 -20.00 -6.34
CA GLY A 169 -2.62 -19.96 -7.80
C GLY A 169 -1.54 -20.85 -8.39
N ASP A 170 -1.88 -21.49 -9.52
CA ASP A 170 -0.96 -22.37 -10.26
C ASP A 170 -0.30 -21.65 -11.44
N VAL A 171 -1.05 -20.77 -12.13
CA VAL A 171 -0.55 -20.01 -13.28
C VAL A 171 0.13 -18.71 -12.85
N LYS A 172 -0.44 -18.02 -11.89
CA LYS A 172 0.11 -16.83 -11.24
C LYS A 172 0.02 -17.02 -9.74
N ARG A 173 1.16 -17.06 -9.09
CA ARG A 173 1.22 -17.20 -7.63
C ARG A 173 1.22 -15.85 -6.96
N GLU A 174 0.38 -15.71 -5.96
CA GLU A 174 0.32 -14.51 -5.12
C GLU A 174 -0.03 -14.87 -3.68
N ILE A 175 0.32 -13.99 -2.75
CA ILE A 175 -0.01 -14.17 -1.34
C ILE A 175 -1.42 -13.62 -1.12
N ALA A 176 -2.35 -14.53 -0.80
CA ALA A 176 -3.72 -14.18 -0.44
C ALA A 176 -3.84 -13.97 1.07
N PHE A 177 -4.64 -13.00 1.43
CA PHE A 177 -4.95 -12.63 2.80
C PHE A 177 -6.41 -12.98 3.09
N HIS A 178 -6.63 -13.88 4.04
CA HIS A 178 -7.95 -14.34 4.45
C HIS A 178 -8.23 -13.94 5.89
N GLY A 179 -9.29 -13.17 6.11
CA GLY A 179 -9.70 -12.74 7.45
C GLY A 179 -10.81 -11.70 7.41
N ASP A 180 -11.54 -11.57 8.49
CA ASP A 180 -12.62 -10.61 8.60
C ASP A 180 -12.12 -9.15 8.69
N VAL A 181 -10.85 -8.97 9.03
CA VAL A 181 -10.18 -7.67 9.14
C VAL A 181 -10.26 -6.88 7.83
N LEU A 182 -9.97 -7.53 6.69
CA LEU A 182 -10.02 -6.87 5.38
C LEU A 182 -11.45 -6.41 5.07
N ASN A 183 -12.42 -7.30 5.26
CA ASN A 183 -13.82 -6.99 5.02
C ASN A 183 -14.34 -5.87 5.95
N THR A 184 -13.86 -5.85 7.20
CA THR A 184 -14.22 -4.81 8.16
C THR A 184 -13.63 -3.48 7.74
N ALA A 185 -12.33 -3.41 7.43
CA ALA A 185 -11.67 -2.19 7.00
C ALA A 185 -12.32 -1.60 5.72
N ALA A 186 -12.62 -2.44 4.72
CA ALA A 186 -13.33 -2.02 3.50
C ALA A 186 -14.74 -1.47 3.81
N ARG A 187 -15.49 -2.10 4.73
CA ARG A 187 -16.81 -1.60 5.13
C ARG A 187 -16.74 -0.29 5.89
N LEU A 188 -15.73 -0.08 6.72
CA LEU A 188 -15.50 1.17 7.43
C LEU A 188 -15.12 2.29 6.45
N GLU A 189 -14.33 1.99 5.43
CA GLU A 189 -14.04 2.91 4.34
C GLU A 189 -15.34 3.34 3.64
N ALA A 190 -16.20 2.39 3.22
CA ALA A 190 -17.48 2.69 2.60
C ALA A 190 -18.41 3.55 3.49
N LYS A 191 -18.36 3.38 4.82
CA LYS A 191 -19.11 4.18 5.80
C LYS A 191 -18.64 5.64 5.88
N CYS A 192 -17.44 5.98 5.40
CA CYS A 192 -16.95 7.35 5.39
C CYS A 192 -17.91 8.31 4.67
N ASN A 193 -18.51 7.87 3.56
CA ASN A 193 -19.49 8.69 2.84
C ASN A 193 -20.81 8.86 3.60
N GLU A 194 -21.24 7.83 4.32
CA GLU A 194 -22.51 7.85 5.10
C GLU A 194 -22.42 8.83 6.28
N PHE A 195 -21.26 8.89 6.94
CA PHE A 195 -21.04 9.73 8.11
C PHE A 195 -20.35 11.07 7.80
N ASP A 196 -20.04 11.34 6.52
CA ASP A 196 -19.22 12.47 6.06
C ASP A 196 -17.89 12.61 6.81
N GLU A 197 -17.26 11.48 7.06
CA GLU A 197 -15.97 11.40 7.76
C GLU A 197 -14.87 10.95 6.81
N ARG A 198 -13.63 11.29 7.13
CA ARG A 198 -12.49 10.96 6.26
C ARG A 198 -11.71 9.73 6.69
N LEU A 199 -11.70 9.43 7.98
CA LEU A 199 -11.05 8.24 8.54
C LEU A 199 -11.98 7.61 9.57
N ILE A 200 -12.35 6.37 9.33
CA ILE A 200 -13.12 5.56 10.28
C ILE A 200 -12.30 4.34 10.68
N VAL A 201 -12.23 4.09 11.98
CA VAL A 201 -11.47 2.99 12.55
C VAL A 201 -12.37 2.10 13.42
N SER A 202 -12.02 0.81 13.52
CA SER A 202 -12.69 -0.14 14.40
C SER A 202 -12.37 0.11 15.87
N GLU A 203 -13.18 -0.46 16.77
CA GLU A 203 -12.93 -0.50 18.22
C GLU A 203 -11.54 -1.11 18.52
N HIS A 204 -11.14 -2.13 17.76
CA HIS A 204 -9.82 -2.75 17.95
C HIS A 204 -8.66 -1.78 17.72
N ILE A 205 -8.74 -0.96 16.66
CA ILE A 205 -7.74 0.12 16.44
C ILE A 205 -7.79 1.16 17.56
N HIS A 206 -9.02 1.61 17.91
CA HIS A 206 -9.19 2.61 18.97
C HIS A 206 -8.58 2.19 20.30
N ASP A 207 -8.75 0.93 20.69
CA ASP A 207 -8.29 0.40 21.98
C ASP A 207 -6.76 0.19 22.03
N GLN A 208 -6.13 -0.03 20.87
CA GLN A 208 -4.67 -0.16 20.74
C GLN A 208 -3.95 1.20 20.81
N ILE A 209 -4.64 2.31 20.59
CA ILE A 209 -4.07 3.65 20.71
C ILE A 209 -4.03 4.08 22.18
N VAL A 210 -2.89 3.88 22.83
CA VAL A 210 -2.71 4.12 24.29
C VAL A 210 -2.74 5.60 24.61
N ASN A 211 -2.02 6.43 23.85
CA ASN A 211 -2.01 7.89 24.03
C ASN A 211 -2.87 8.55 22.96
N LYS A 212 -4.06 8.99 23.38
CA LYS A 212 -5.07 9.61 22.50
C LYS A 212 -4.89 11.13 22.35
N GLU A 213 -3.86 11.75 22.95
CA GLU A 213 -3.65 13.20 22.88
C GLU A 213 -3.37 13.70 21.47
N HIS A 214 -2.90 12.83 20.57
CA HIS A 214 -2.64 13.20 19.17
C HIS A 214 -3.84 13.04 18.24
N PHE A 215 -4.90 12.36 18.72
CA PHE A 215 -6.06 12.01 17.90
C PHE A 215 -7.36 12.19 18.68
N LEU A 216 -8.33 12.80 18.04
CA LEU A 216 -9.68 12.92 18.57
C LEU A 216 -10.54 11.81 17.99
N PHE A 217 -11.10 10.98 18.86
CA PHE A 217 -12.00 9.87 18.49
C PHE A 217 -13.45 10.24 18.83
N LYS A 218 -14.32 10.12 17.84
CA LYS A 218 -15.77 10.30 18.01
C LYS A 218 -16.48 8.98 17.70
N LEU A 219 -17.19 8.41 18.66
CA LEU A 219 -18.01 7.23 18.44
C LEU A 219 -19.11 7.55 17.42
N LEU A 220 -19.16 6.79 16.31
CA LEU A 220 -20.15 6.97 15.25
C LEU A 220 -21.34 6.02 15.41
N SER A 221 -21.07 4.77 15.75
CA SER A 221 -22.12 3.77 15.87
C SER A 221 -21.69 2.58 16.73
N ASP A 222 -22.69 1.93 17.34
CA ASP A 222 -22.62 0.65 18.03
C ASP A 222 -23.66 -0.30 17.40
N LEU A 223 -23.72 -0.35 16.07
CA LEU A 223 -24.68 -1.15 15.32
C LEU A 223 -24.01 -2.38 14.68
N PRO A 224 -24.79 -3.48 14.47
CA PRO A 224 -24.25 -4.63 13.77
C PRO A 224 -23.88 -4.26 12.33
N LEU A 225 -22.63 -4.48 11.95
CA LEU A 225 -22.26 -4.46 10.55
C LEU A 225 -22.94 -5.66 9.86
N ARG A 226 -23.56 -5.40 8.71
CA ARG A 226 -24.28 -6.41 7.93
C ARG A 226 -23.42 -7.66 7.72
N GLY A 227 -23.85 -8.80 8.26
CA GLY A 227 -23.13 -10.08 8.20
C GLY A 227 -22.19 -10.38 9.37
N LYS A 228 -22.13 -9.56 10.44
CA LYS A 228 -21.50 -9.91 11.73
C LYS A 228 -22.57 -10.23 12.79
N VAL A 229 -22.24 -11.22 13.64
CA VAL A 229 -23.09 -11.62 14.79
C VAL A 229 -22.92 -10.66 15.97
N LYS A 230 -21.82 -9.93 16.04
CA LYS A 230 -21.54 -8.96 17.12
C LYS A 230 -21.60 -7.53 16.59
N ASN A 231 -22.14 -6.62 17.41
CA ASN A 231 -22.03 -5.19 17.18
C ASN A 231 -20.55 -4.81 17.12
N LEU A 232 -20.19 -4.02 16.13
CA LEU A 232 -18.85 -3.43 16.04
C LEU A 232 -18.99 -1.93 16.32
N LYS A 233 -18.34 -1.47 17.38
CA LYS A 233 -18.15 -0.03 17.57
C LYS A 233 -17.10 0.47 16.61
N PHE A 234 -17.36 1.62 16.04
CA PHE A 234 -16.39 2.29 15.16
C PHE A 234 -16.40 3.79 15.40
N TYR A 235 -15.26 4.38 15.13
CA TYR A 235 -14.96 5.76 15.50
C TYR A 235 -14.46 6.53 14.29
N SER A 236 -14.90 7.77 14.12
CA SER A 236 -14.17 8.71 13.27
C SER A 236 -12.96 9.25 14.01
N VAL A 237 -11.94 9.61 13.25
CA VAL A 237 -10.67 10.09 13.78
C VAL A 237 -10.25 11.37 13.07
N SER A 238 -9.90 12.37 13.88
CA SER A 238 -9.26 13.61 13.44
C SER A 238 -7.97 13.86 14.22
N GLN A 239 -7.09 14.71 13.70
CA GLN A 239 -5.94 15.19 14.47
C GLN A 239 -6.42 16.17 15.54
N ALA A 240 -5.78 16.07 16.71
CA ALA A 240 -6.00 16.99 17.82
C ALA A 240 -5.41 18.38 17.54
#